data_5c81564847877c91c251aa4bd132017e
#
_entry.id   5c81564847877c91c251aa4bd132017e
#
_cell.length_a   1.000
_cell.length_b   1.000
_cell.length_c   1.000
_cell.angle_alpha   90.00
_cell.angle_beta   90.00
_cell.angle_gamma   90.00
#
_symmetry.space_group_name_H-M   'P 1'
#
loop_
_entity.id
_entity.type
_entity.pdbx_description
1 polymer ?
#
loop_
_entity_poly.entity_id
_entity_poly.type
_entity_poly.pdbx_seq_one_letter_code
_entity_poly.pdbx_strand_id
1 'polypeptide(L)'
;YYVNENGERVSDQWVTVNGKTYYISSDGYALMGMKKVDGKCYWFHTKSGYMFKNRRVTRSTGDIYYFGSDGVRCENGMYKIREKSGEHTYYFQKNGKAYKGWLTLNGKKYYFYKGSSALSGTRAENITLTSSNRIVSVFDGNGVCTRQYKKQ
;
A
#
# COMPACT_ATOMS: atom_id res chain seq x y z
N TYR A 1 -20.89 6.01 20.30
CA TYR A 1 -20.82 7.37 19.74
C TYR A 1 -19.75 8.19 20.46
N TYR A 2 -19.25 9.20 19.75
CA TYR A 2 -18.24 10.12 20.29
C TYR A 2 -18.89 11.43 20.73
N VAL A 3 -18.50 11.91 21.90
CA VAL A 3 -18.87 13.24 22.39
C VAL A 3 -17.61 14.06 22.63
N ASN A 4 -17.69 15.36 22.40
CA ASN A 4 -16.62 16.31 22.69
C ASN A 4 -16.52 16.63 24.19
N GLU A 5 -15.59 17.50 24.56
CA GLU A 5 -15.37 17.91 25.96
C GLU A 5 -16.59 18.61 26.59
N ASN A 6 -17.48 19.16 25.77
CA ASN A 6 -18.72 19.78 26.21
C ASN A 6 -19.88 18.79 26.34
N GLY A 7 -19.64 17.49 26.07
CA GLY A 7 -20.69 16.47 26.09
C GLY A 7 -21.58 16.45 24.85
N GLU A 8 -21.26 17.25 23.81
CA GLU A 8 -22.01 17.29 22.57
C GLU A 8 -21.63 16.14 21.64
N ARG A 9 -22.64 15.58 21.00
CA ARG A 9 -22.41 14.50 20.00
C ARG A 9 -21.74 15.07 18.76
N VAL A 10 -20.66 14.38 18.35
CA VAL A 10 -19.83 14.74 17.19
C VAL A 10 -20.21 13.86 16.00
N SER A 11 -20.30 14.43 14.80
CA SER A 11 -20.53 13.70 13.55
C SER A 11 -19.84 14.38 12.37
N ASP A 12 -19.56 13.58 11.34
CA ASP A 12 -18.98 14.00 10.05
C ASP A 12 -17.69 14.82 10.19
N GLN A 13 -16.80 14.43 11.09
CA GLN A 13 -15.53 15.13 11.27
C GLN A 13 -14.40 14.26 11.77
N TRP A 14 -13.19 14.75 11.52
CA TRP A 14 -11.96 14.20 12.07
C TRP A 14 -11.80 14.60 13.54
N VAL A 15 -11.38 13.65 14.35
CA VAL A 15 -11.02 13.89 15.75
C VAL A 15 -9.69 13.24 16.07
N THR A 16 -8.89 13.88 16.93
CA THR A 16 -7.64 13.35 17.43
C THR A 16 -7.72 13.18 18.94
N VAL A 17 -7.47 11.96 19.41
CA VAL A 17 -7.50 11.62 20.84
C VAL A 17 -6.25 10.84 21.17
N ASN A 18 -5.47 11.28 22.13
CA ASN A 18 -4.22 10.63 22.58
C ASN A 18 -3.27 10.32 21.41
N GLY A 19 -3.11 11.26 20.48
CA GLY A 19 -2.23 11.13 19.31
C GLY A 19 -2.75 10.19 18.20
N LYS A 20 -3.95 9.66 18.33
CA LYS A 20 -4.63 8.83 17.32
C LYS A 20 -5.72 9.61 16.63
N THR A 21 -5.83 9.47 15.32
CA THR A 21 -6.82 10.15 14.49
C THR A 21 -7.95 9.20 14.13
N TYR A 22 -9.17 9.70 14.20
CA TYR A 22 -10.42 8.99 13.90
C TYR A 22 -11.26 9.84 12.97
N TYR A 23 -12.13 9.23 12.20
CA TYR A 23 -13.22 9.93 11.55
C TYR A 23 -14.55 9.45 12.14
N ILE A 24 -15.33 10.39 12.61
CA ILE A 24 -16.66 10.14 13.17
C ILE A 24 -17.68 10.34 12.05
N SER A 25 -18.44 9.32 11.74
CA SER A 25 -19.45 9.34 10.69
C SER A 25 -20.73 10.08 11.14
N SER A 26 -21.67 10.26 10.22
CA SER A 26 -22.94 10.96 10.45
C SER A 26 -23.76 10.36 11.60
N ASP A 27 -23.60 9.07 11.87
CA ASP A 27 -24.26 8.36 12.98
C ASP A 27 -23.54 8.50 14.33
N GLY A 28 -22.42 9.25 14.37
CA GLY A 28 -21.64 9.53 15.58
C GLY A 28 -20.66 8.44 16.00
N TYR A 29 -20.41 7.45 15.15
CA TYR A 29 -19.46 6.36 15.42
C TYR A 29 -18.17 6.49 14.60
N ALA A 30 -17.07 6.03 15.16
CA ALA A 30 -15.79 5.98 14.42
C ALA A 30 -15.86 5.00 13.26
N LEU A 31 -15.35 5.40 12.10
CA LEU A 31 -15.22 4.52 10.95
C LEU A 31 -14.22 3.39 11.24
N MET A 32 -14.45 2.22 10.64
CA MET A 32 -13.60 1.04 10.74
C MET A 32 -13.35 0.43 9.37
N GLY A 33 -12.17 -0.16 9.17
CA GLY A 33 -11.76 -0.77 7.91
C GLY A 33 -11.40 0.26 6.84
N MET A 34 -11.46 -0.14 5.58
CA MET A 34 -11.19 0.75 4.45
C MET A 34 -12.40 1.61 4.15
N LYS A 35 -12.25 2.92 4.24
CA LYS A 35 -13.32 3.89 4.01
C LYS A 35 -12.82 5.06 3.18
N LYS A 36 -13.74 5.64 2.41
CA LYS A 36 -13.50 6.86 1.65
C LYS A 36 -14.07 8.05 2.42
N VAL A 37 -13.25 9.08 2.60
CA VAL A 37 -13.64 10.37 3.20
C VAL A 37 -13.14 11.46 2.26
N ASP A 38 -14.04 12.34 1.82
CA ASP A 38 -13.74 13.45 0.88
C ASP A 38 -12.92 13.02 -0.34
N GLY A 39 -13.32 11.89 -0.95
CA GLY A 39 -12.70 11.35 -2.15
C GLY A 39 -11.37 10.61 -1.95
N LYS A 40 -10.82 10.56 -0.73
CA LYS A 40 -9.58 9.86 -0.39
C LYS A 40 -9.87 8.60 0.43
N CYS A 41 -9.10 7.53 0.19
CA CYS A 41 -9.25 6.27 0.91
C CYS A 41 -8.30 6.20 2.10
N TYR A 42 -8.83 5.73 3.23
CA TYR A 42 -8.12 5.55 4.49
C TYR A 42 -8.37 4.14 5.03
N TRP A 43 -7.50 3.69 5.90
CA TRP A 43 -7.72 2.49 6.70
C TRP A 43 -7.86 2.85 8.17
N PHE A 44 -9.00 2.49 8.74
CA PHE A 44 -9.28 2.62 10.17
C PHE A 44 -9.17 1.25 10.83
N HIS A 45 -8.50 1.19 11.98
CA HIS A 45 -8.33 -0.07 12.71
C HIS A 45 -9.69 -0.73 12.97
N THR A 46 -9.81 -2.01 12.64
CA THR A 46 -11.10 -2.71 12.58
C THR A 46 -11.79 -2.95 13.93
N LYS A 47 -11.07 -2.72 15.04
CA LYS A 47 -11.65 -2.83 16.40
C LYS A 47 -11.70 -1.49 17.12
N SER A 48 -10.69 -0.64 16.91
CA SER A 48 -10.52 0.61 17.69
C SER A 48 -10.75 1.89 16.88
N GLY A 49 -10.88 1.79 15.54
CA GLY A 49 -11.24 2.90 14.66
C GLY A 49 -10.14 3.93 14.38
N TYR A 50 -8.93 3.83 14.95
CA TYR A 50 -7.88 4.82 14.66
C TYR A 50 -7.30 4.65 13.26
N MET A 51 -6.97 5.77 12.60
CA MET A 51 -6.44 5.81 11.25
C MET A 51 -5.00 5.28 11.20
N PHE A 52 -4.71 4.43 10.21
CA PHE A 52 -3.35 3.98 9.91
C PHE A 52 -2.55 5.06 9.19
N LYS A 53 -1.29 5.22 9.58
CA LYS A 53 -0.30 6.08 8.93
C LYS A 53 1.00 5.31 8.71
N ASN A 54 1.67 5.55 7.59
CA ASN A 54 2.94 4.90 7.22
C ASN A 54 2.86 3.38 7.41
N ARG A 55 1.81 2.77 6.93
CA ARG A 55 1.54 1.36 7.20
C ARG A 55 1.01 0.60 6.00
N ARG A 56 1.57 -0.60 5.82
CA ARG A 56 1.07 -1.59 4.86
C ARG A 56 -0.08 -2.39 5.49
N VAL A 57 -1.10 -2.62 4.68
CA VAL A 57 -2.21 -3.53 5.00
C VAL A 57 -2.24 -4.63 3.95
N THR A 58 -2.14 -5.89 4.38
CA THR A 58 -2.31 -7.06 3.52
C THR A 58 -3.63 -7.72 3.88
N ARG A 59 -4.52 -7.84 2.90
CA ARG A 59 -5.82 -8.50 3.10
C ARG A 59 -5.70 -10.02 2.97
N SER A 60 -6.70 -10.75 3.44
CA SER A 60 -6.80 -12.22 3.30
C SER A 60 -6.75 -12.70 1.85
N THR A 61 -7.15 -11.85 0.89
CA THR A 61 -7.04 -12.08 -0.55
C THR A 61 -5.60 -12.04 -1.08
N GLY A 62 -4.64 -11.56 -0.26
CA GLY A 62 -3.27 -11.28 -0.67
C GLY A 62 -3.07 -9.87 -1.26
N ASP A 63 -4.13 -9.08 -1.39
CA ASP A 63 -4.04 -7.70 -1.85
C ASP A 63 -3.31 -6.83 -0.83
N ILE A 64 -2.36 -6.04 -1.33
CA ILE A 64 -1.51 -5.17 -0.52
C ILE A 64 -1.85 -3.72 -0.81
N TYR A 65 -2.05 -2.95 0.25
CA TYR A 65 -2.27 -1.50 0.23
C TYR A 65 -1.26 -0.82 1.14
N TYR A 66 -0.95 0.43 0.84
CA TYR A 66 -0.14 1.28 1.72
C TYR A 66 -0.80 2.62 1.96
N PHE A 67 -0.78 3.05 3.21
CA PHE A 67 -1.33 4.33 3.66
C PHE A 67 -0.17 5.20 4.11
N GLY A 68 -0.05 6.39 3.54
CA GLY A 68 1.09 7.28 3.73
C GLY A 68 1.09 8.01 5.08
N SER A 69 1.92 9.04 5.21
CA SER A 69 2.09 9.81 6.43
C SER A 69 0.83 10.58 6.84
N ASP A 70 -0.01 10.93 5.89
CA ASP A 70 -1.32 11.57 6.10
C ASP A 70 -2.48 10.57 6.23
N GLY A 71 -2.19 9.28 6.15
CA GLY A 71 -3.17 8.19 6.16
C GLY A 71 -3.82 7.92 4.81
N VAL A 72 -3.55 8.71 3.77
CA VAL A 72 -4.15 8.53 2.44
C VAL A 72 -3.54 7.31 1.75
N ARG A 73 -4.38 6.49 1.12
CA ARG A 73 -3.97 5.32 0.35
C ARG A 73 -3.13 5.72 -0.86
N CYS A 74 -1.98 5.08 -1.04
CA CYS A 74 -1.15 5.24 -2.23
C CYS A 74 -1.86 4.66 -3.47
N GLU A 75 -1.87 5.42 -4.56
CA GLU A 75 -2.55 5.08 -5.81
C GLU A 75 -1.79 5.59 -7.02
N ASN A 76 -2.01 4.96 -8.19
CA ASN A 76 -1.59 5.46 -9.50
C ASN A 76 -0.09 5.74 -9.66
N GLY A 77 0.79 4.87 -9.19
CA GLY A 77 2.21 5.09 -9.45
C GLY A 77 3.17 4.25 -8.62
N MET A 78 4.44 4.53 -8.82
CA MET A 78 5.52 3.95 -8.03
C MET A 78 5.76 4.74 -6.75
N TYR A 79 5.90 4.02 -5.64
CA TYR A 79 6.20 4.58 -4.33
C TYR A 79 7.37 3.83 -3.71
N LYS A 80 8.36 4.57 -3.29
CA LYS A 80 9.50 4.07 -2.52
C LYS A 80 9.17 4.19 -1.04
N ILE A 81 9.09 3.06 -0.36
CA ILE A 81 8.58 2.98 1.01
C ILE A 81 9.62 2.34 1.92
N ARG A 82 9.90 3.00 3.04
CA ARG A 82 10.75 2.44 4.09
C ARG A 82 9.92 1.62 5.06
N GLU A 83 10.23 0.34 5.14
CA GLU A 83 9.62 -0.62 6.07
C GLU A 83 10.70 -1.18 7.02
N LYS A 84 10.30 -1.99 8.00
CA LYS A 84 11.24 -2.65 8.93
C LYS A 84 12.28 -3.53 8.22
N SER A 85 11.89 -4.15 7.11
CA SER A 85 12.75 -4.99 6.27
C SER A 85 13.69 -4.21 5.35
N GLY A 86 13.58 -2.88 5.30
CA GLY A 86 14.35 -2.00 4.43
C GLY A 86 13.47 -1.14 3.54
N GLU A 87 14.11 -0.51 2.56
CA GLU A 87 13.43 0.34 1.59
C GLU A 87 13.02 -0.47 0.37
N HIS A 88 11.74 -0.42 0.01
CA HIS A 88 11.17 -1.17 -1.11
C HIS A 88 10.33 -0.26 -2.00
N THR A 89 10.29 -0.56 -3.29
CA THR A 89 9.44 0.15 -4.25
C THR A 89 8.27 -0.74 -4.65
N TYR A 90 7.09 -0.15 -4.65
CA TYR A 90 5.82 -0.75 -5.10
C TYR A 90 5.25 0.06 -6.25
N TYR A 91 4.43 -0.57 -7.07
CA TYR A 91 3.50 0.13 -7.95
C TYR A 91 2.08 -0.09 -7.46
N PHE A 92 1.41 0.98 -7.06
CA PHE A 92 0.01 0.90 -6.67
C PHE A 92 -0.88 1.32 -7.84
N GLN A 93 -1.88 0.49 -8.10
CA GLN A 93 -2.86 0.71 -9.16
C GLN A 93 -3.87 1.79 -8.72
N LYS A 94 -4.76 2.19 -9.62
CA LYS A 94 -5.84 3.16 -9.33
C LYS A 94 -6.72 2.73 -8.14
N ASN A 95 -6.95 1.43 -7.98
CA ASN A 95 -7.71 0.88 -6.86
C ASN A 95 -6.89 0.72 -5.56
N GLY A 96 -5.63 1.17 -5.55
CA GLY A 96 -4.71 1.08 -4.42
C GLY A 96 -4.03 -0.27 -4.23
N LYS A 97 -4.35 -1.28 -5.02
CA LYS A 97 -3.70 -2.59 -4.92
C LYS A 97 -2.27 -2.53 -5.47
N ALA A 98 -1.31 -3.07 -4.71
CA ALA A 98 0.05 -3.25 -5.21
C ALA A 98 0.04 -4.20 -6.42
N TYR A 99 0.68 -3.77 -7.51
CA TYR A 99 0.84 -4.57 -8.72
C TYR A 99 1.81 -5.73 -8.46
N LYS A 100 1.51 -6.89 -9.03
CA LYS A 100 2.37 -8.08 -8.97
C LYS A 100 2.60 -8.63 -10.36
N GLY A 101 3.84 -9.01 -10.65
CA GLY A 101 4.25 -9.55 -11.95
C GLY A 101 4.96 -8.51 -12.81
N TRP A 102 4.98 -8.77 -14.11
CA TRP A 102 5.63 -7.90 -15.09
C TRP A 102 4.79 -6.66 -15.39
N LEU A 103 5.45 -5.50 -15.42
CA LEU A 103 4.84 -4.22 -15.76
C LEU A 103 5.77 -3.45 -16.70
N THR A 104 5.22 -2.94 -17.81
CA THR A 104 5.93 -2.07 -18.72
C THR A 104 5.42 -0.65 -18.59
N LEU A 105 6.31 0.28 -18.27
CA LEU A 105 6.04 1.71 -18.16
C LEU A 105 7.06 2.49 -18.97
N ASN A 106 6.59 3.36 -19.87
CA ASN A 106 7.44 4.18 -20.73
C ASN A 106 8.55 3.38 -21.42
N GLY A 107 8.22 2.19 -21.93
CA GLY A 107 9.15 1.28 -22.62
C GLY A 107 10.11 0.52 -21.71
N LYS A 108 10.07 0.73 -20.40
CA LYS A 108 10.90 0.02 -19.41
C LYS A 108 10.10 -1.10 -18.76
N LYS A 109 10.72 -2.28 -18.60
CA LYS A 109 10.12 -3.45 -17.96
C LYS A 109 10.56 -3.58 -16.51
N TYR A 110 9.59 -3.80 -15.65
CA TYR A 110 9.78 -4.01 -14.21
C TYR A 110 9.12 -5.34 -13.80
N TYR A 111 9.60 -5.92 -12.72
CA TYR A 111 8.98 -7.09 -12.11
C TYR A 111 8.71 -6.84 -10.63
N PHE A 112 7.48 -7.07 -10.22
CA PHE A 112 7.04 -6.99 -8.82
C PHE A 112 6.75 -8.40 -8.32
N TYR A 113 7.35 -8.78 -7.20
CA TYR A 113 7.27 -10.16 -6.69
C TYR A 113 5.84 -10.60 -6.46
N LYS A 114 5.51 -11.79 -6.96
CA LYS A 114 4.25 -12.49 -6.74
C LYS A 114 4.29 -13.28 -5.43
N GLY A 115 3.17 -13.89 -5.09
CA GLY A 115 3.06 -14.76 -3.93
C GLY A 115 2.69 -14.01 -2.65
N SER A 116 2.99 -14.62 -1.51
CA SER A 116 2.59 -14.16 -0.18
C SER A 116 3.78 -13.94 0.78
N SER A 117 5.00 -13.92 0.27
CA SER A 117 6.19 -13.65 1.08
C SER A 117 6.26 -12.20 1.57
N ALA A 118 7.18 -11.89 2.48
CA ALA A 118 7.43 -10.53 2.95
C ALA A 118 7.81 -9.55 1.82
N LEU A 119 8.38 -10.06 0.70
CA LEU A 119 8.73 -9.27 -0.48
C LEU A 119 7.60 -9.14 -1.50
N SER A 120 6.45 -9.77 -1.27
CA SER A 120 5.31 -9.73 -2.19
C SER A 120 4.93 -8.29 -2.53
N GLY A 121 4.78 -8.00 -3.83
CA GLY A 121 4.47 -6.67 -4.35
C GLY A 121 5.68 -5.73 -4.46
N THR A 122 6.85 -6.07 -3.91
CA THR A 122 8.05 -5.23 -4.05
C THR A 122 8.70 -5.40 -5.40
N ARG A 123 9.34 -4.34 -5.90
CA ARG A 123 10.06 -4.33 -7.18
C ARG A 123 11.39 -5.08 -7.07
N ALA A 124 11.67 -5.93 -8.04
CA ALA A 124 13.00 -6.56 -8.18
C ALA A 124 14.05 -5.51 -8.55
N GLU A 125 15.13 -5.43 -7.79
CA GLU A 125 16.22 -4.47 -7.97
C GLU A 125 17.57 -5.14 -7.72
N ASN A 126 18.59 -4.77 -8.51
CA ASN A 126 19.96 -5.30 -8.39
C ASN A 126 20.01 -6.83 -8.29
N ILE A 127 19.23 -7.51 -9.09
CA ILE A 127 19.09 -8.97 -9.01
C ILE A 127 18.96 -9.60 -10.39
N THR A 128 19.36 -10.86 -10.49
CA THR A 128 19.09 -11.71 -11.65
C THR A 128 18.08 -12.78 -11.24
N LEU A 129 16.97 -12.84 -11.95
CA LEU A 129 15.91 -13.84 -11.74
C LEU A 129 15.86 -14.81 -12.92
N THR A 130 15.62 -16.07 -12.62
CA THR A 130 15.41 -17.12 -13.63
C THR A 130 14.02 -17.72 -13.45
N SER A 131 13.21 -17.66 -14.51
CA SER A 131 11.87 -18.26 -14.52
C SER A 131 11.92 -19.77 -14.71
N SER A 132 10.80 -20.45 -14.46
CA SER A 132 10.62 -21.88 -14.73
C SER A 132 10.89 -22.26 -16.20
N ASN A 133 10.66 -21.34 -17.13
CA ASN A 133 10.94 -21.51 -18.57
C ASN A 133 12.40 -21.22 -18.94
N ARG A 134 13.31 -21.13 -17.96
CA ARG A 134 14.73 -20.84 -18.12
C ARG A 134 15.03 -19.48 -18.76
N ILE A 135 14.09 -18.51 -18.63
CA ILE A 135 14.34 -17.13 -19.01
C ILE A 135 15.05 -16.43 -17.86
N VAL A 136 16.23 -15.91 -18.16
CA VAL A 136 17.04 -15.11 -17.22
C VAL A 136 16.73 -13.63 -17.45
N SER A 137 16.43 -12.92 -16.39
CA SER A 137 16.11 -11.48 -16.40
C SER A 137 17.03 -10.76 -15.42
N VAL A 138 17.72 -9.74 -15.89
CA VAL A 138 18.67 -8.93 -15.11
C VAL A 138 18.07 -7.58 -14.83
N PHE A 139 18.00 -7.20 -13.56
CA PHE A 139 17.44 -5.94 -13.10
C PHE A 139 18.51 -5.03 -12.50
N ASP A 140 18.51 -3.77 -12.89
CA ASP A 140 19.38 -2.74 -12.32
C ASP A 140 18.88 -2.20 -10.98
N GLY A 141 19.60 -1.21 -10.41
CA GLY A 141 19.23 -0.58 -9.14
C GLY A 141 17.94 0.24 -9.17
N ASN A 142 17.47 0.60 -10.36
CA ASN A 142 16.18 1.27 -10.57
C ASN A 142 15.06 0.29 -10.90
N GLY A 143 15.33 -1.02 -10.81
CA GLY A 143 14.37 -2.08 -11.09
C GLY A 143 14.09 -2.28 -12.58
N VAL A 144 14.83 -1.63 -13.47
CA VAL A 144 14.65 -1.82 -14.92
C VAL A 144 15.27 -3.15 -15.34
N CYS A 145 14.51 -3.98 -16.05
CA CYS A 145 15.03 -5.17 -16.71
C CYS A 145 15.89 -4.73 -17.89
N THR A 146 17.20 -4.82 -17.73
CA THR A 146 18.19 -4.37 -18.73
C THR A 146 18.56 -5.45 -19.73
N ARG A 147 18.34 -6.72 -19.38
CA ARG A 147 18.68 -7.86 -20.20
C ARG A 147 17.78 -9.05 -19.94
N GLN A 148 17.37 -9.71 -21.01
CA GLN A 148 16.65 -10.98 -20.95
C GLN A 148 17.25 -11.97 -21.96
N TYR A 149 17.44 -13.22 -21.56
CA TYR A 149 17.89 -14.30 -22.45
C TYR A 149 17.41 -15.67 -21.95
N LYS A 150 17.35 -16.64 -22.86
CA LYS A 150 17.03 -18.03 -22.50
C LYS A 150 18.33 -18.77 -22.16
N LYS A 151 18.37 -19.40 -20.98
CA LYS A 151 19.48 -20.25 -20.59
C LYS A 151 19.39 -21.59 -21.36
N GLN A 152 20.48 -21.98 -21.98
CA GLN A 152 20.60 -23.27 -22.67
C GLN A 152 20.57 -24.43 -21.66
#